data_ed8167bdd55781a293f1a554bcdd91b3
#
_entry.id   ed8167bdd55781a293f1a554bcdd91b3
#
_cell.length_a   1.000
_cell.length_b   1.000
_cell.length_c   1.000
_cell.angle_alpha   90.00
_cell.angle_beta   90.00
_cell.angle_gamma   90.00
#
_symmetry.space_group_name_H-M   'P 1'
#
loop_
_entity.id
_entity.type
_entity.pdbx_description
1 polymer ?
#
loop_
_entity_poly.entity_id
_entity_poly.type
_entity_poly.pdbx_seq_one_letter_code
_entity_poly.pdbx_strand_id
1 'polypeptide(L)'
;TTLFRSKEKESMYNKVAEVDRYVRANDYYDIDETMLYDRLTAGYLLGTGDKYARYYTASAYTDLLNAQSGKLMGIGVELAIDQSGYAKVIKVYDESPAKEAGLQRGDYITTIDGADIKSLGSVEAVQNKLRGESGTSVNVGWLDSENAQHTADLTHSGFTANSVDSALVQGNVGYIKIWQFDNSTPSELDFALRSLTASGAQSFIFDLRDNGGGILDDAISCI
;
A
#
# COMPACT_ATOMS: atom_id res chain seq x y z
N THR A 1 43.68 14.01 -1.49
CA THR A 1 42.45 13.20 -1.61
C THR A 1 41.19 14.09 -1.67
N THR A 2 41.13 15.23 -0.93
CA THR A 2 39.95 16.13 -0.88
C THR A 2 39.77 16.95 -2.16
N LEU A 3 40.86 17.39 -2.80
CA LEU A 3 40.81 18.13 -4.05
C LEU A 3 40.34 17.31 -5.27
N PHE A 4 40.67 16.04 -5.32
CA PHE A 4 40.19 15.12 -6.38
C PHE A 4 38.68 14.89 -6.30
N ARG A 5 38.16 14.66 -5.10
CA ARG A 5 36.72 14.51 -4.89
C ARG A 5 35.87 15.74 -5.23
N SER A 6 36.47 16.94 -5.07
CA SER A 6 35.85 18.21 -5.43
C SER A 6 35.70 18.35 -6.95
N LYS A 7 36.75 18.02 -7.73
CA LYS A 7 36.71 18.08 -9.21
C LYS A 7 35.75 17.07 -9.85
N GLU A 8 35.64 15.87 -9.30
CA GLU A 8 34.69 14.87 -9.77
C GLU A 8 33.23 15.29 -9.54
N LYS A 9 32.94 15.87 -8.36
CA LYS A 9 31.61 16.42 -8.09
C LYS A 9 31.25 17.57 -9.04
N GLU A 10 32.22 18.49 -9.27
CA GLU A 10 32.04 19.61 -10.18
C GLU A 10 31.77 19.15 -11.62
N SER A 11 32.48 18.10 -12.08
CA SER A 11 32.25 17.50 -13.39
C SER A 11 30.83 16.89 -13.52
N MET A 12 30.33 16.23 -12.48
CA MET A 12 28.98 15.67 -12.49
C MET A 12 27.92 16.78 -12.59
N TYR A 13 28.01 17.83 -11.78
CA TYR A 13 27.04 18.93 -11.82
C TYR A 13 27.11 19.69 -13.15
N ASN A 14 28.31 19.89 -13.71
CA ASN A 14 28.46 20.49 -15.04
C ASN A 14 27.79 19.69 -16.13
N LYS A 15 27.88 18.35 -16.09
CA LYS A 15 27.21 17.46 -17.04
C LYS A 15 25.68 17.55 -16.92
N VAL A 16 25.14 17.57 -15.70
CA VAL A 16 23.69 17.74 -15.49
C VAL A 16 23.24 19.10 -15.99
N ALA A 17 23.98 20.18 -15.70
CA ALA A 17 23.67 21.53 -16.15
C ALA A 17 23.75 21.69 -17.69
N GLU A 18 24.65 20.96 -18.35
CA GLU A 18 24.74 20.93 -19.82
C GLU A 18 23.51 20.27 -20.43
N VAL A 19 23.09 19.12 -19.88
CA VAL A 19 21.88 18.40 -20.31
C VAL A 19 20.66 19.28 -20.10
N ASP A 20 20.50 19.88 -18.92
CA ASP A 20 19.39 20.76 -18.58
C ASP A 20 19.27 21.93 -19.56
N ARG A 21 20.40 22.58 -19.87
CA ARG A 21 20.43 23.70 -20.84
C ARG A 21 20.03 23.24 -22.24
N TYR A 22 20.50 22.06 -22.67
CA TYR A 22 20.18 21.51 -23.99
C TYR A 22 18.69 21.17 -24.09
N VAL A 23 18.13 20.51 -23.08
CA VAL A 23 16.71 20.15 -23.02
C VAL A 23 15.85 21.40 -23.06
N ARG A 24 16.08 22.37 -22.18
CA ARG A 24 15.32 23.63 -22.12
C ARG A 24 15.37 24.45 -23.42
N ALA A 25 16.46 24.33 -24.16
CA ALA A 25 16.59 25.03 -25.44
C ALA A 25 15.89 24.33 -26.61
N ASN A 26 15.62 23.01 -26.52
CA ASN A 26 15.17 22.19 -27.63
C ASN A 26 13.89 21.41 -27.35
N ASP A 27 13.38 21.40 -26.10
CA ASP A 27 12.14 20.72 -25.79
C ASP A 27 10.93 21.48 -26.33
N TYR A 28 9.97 20.72 -26.84
CA TYR A 28 8.73 21.27 -27.40
C TYR A 28 7.62 21.40 -26.34
N TYR A 29 7.78 20.69 -25.19
CA TYR A 29 6.79 20.63 -24.14
C TYR A 29 7.24 21.48 -22.94
N ASP A 30 6.27 22.01 -22.20
CA ASP A 30 6.53 22.66 -20.92
C ASP A 30 7.08 21.64 -19.92
N ILE A 31 8.18 22.02 -19.26
CA ILE A 31 8.85 21.16 -18.27
C ILE A 31 8.15 21.32 -16.92
N ASP A 32 7.63 20.22 -16.39
CA ASP A 32 7.21 20.16 -14.97
C ASP A 32 8.46 20.14 -14.07
N GLU A 33 8.78 21.27 -13.50
CA GLU A 33 9.96 21.47 -12.66
C GLU A 33 9.93 20.56 -11.41
N THR A 34 8.76 20.37 -10.82
CA THR A 34 8.61 19.52 -9.63
C THR A 34 8.93 18.07 -9.97
N MET A 35 8.33 17.56 -11.06
CA MET A 35 8.61 16.21 -11.52
C MET A 35 10.07 16.03 -11.94
N LEU A 36 10.66 17.03 -12.59
CA LEU A 36 12.07 16.99 -13.00
C LEU A 36 12.98 16.87 -11.78
N TYR A 37 12.78 17.69 -10.73
CA TYR A 37 13.59 17.66 -9.53
C TYR A 37 13.44 16.37 -8.75
N ASP A 38 12.24 15.85 -8.63
CA ASP A 38 11.97 14.57 -7.97
C ASP A 38 12.68 13.42 -8.69
N ARG A 39 12.61 13.37 -10.02
CA ARG A 39 13.27 12.34 -10.84
C ARG A 39 14.79 12.46 -10.83
N LEU A 40 15.32 13.68 -10.84
CA LEU A 40 16.77 13.92 -10.70
C LEU A 40 17.29 13.40 -9.36
N THR A 41 16.58 13.70 -8.27
CA THR A 41 16.95 13.26 -6.92
C THR A 41 16.87 11.74 -6.80
N ALA A 42 15.80 11.14 -7.30
CA ALA A 42 15.64 9.68 -7.32
C ALA A 42 16.74 9.01 -8.17
N GLY A 43 17.05 9.58 -9.36
CA GLY A 43 18.10 9.11 -10.24
C GLY A 43 19.49 9.21 -9.63
N TYR A 44 19.77 10.26 -8.87
CA TYR A 44 21.02 10.41 -8.14
C TYR A 44 21.21 9.28 -7.12
N LEU A 45 20.20 9.00 -6.29
CA LEU A 45 20.25 7.92 -5.32
C LEU A 45 20.42 6.56 -6.00
N LEU A 46 19.65 6.31 -7.08
CA LEU A 46 19.79 5.08 -7.85
C LEU A 46 21.21 4.91 -8.41
N GLY A 47 21.83 6.01 -8.87
CA GLY A 47 23.20 6.03 -9.37
C GLY A 47 24.27 5.75 -8.32
N THR A 48 23.97 5.85 -7.04
CA THR A 48 24.93 5.47 -5.96
C THR A 48 25.14 3.96 -5.85
N GLY A 49 24.22 3.14 -6.38
CA GLY A 49 24.25 1.69 -6.24
C GLY A 49 23.84 1.19 -4.84
N ASP A 50 23.44 2.07 -3.93
CA ASP A 50 22.90 1.70 -2.64
C ASP A 50 21.47 1.17 -2.79
N LYS A 51 21.30 -0.14 -2.64
CA LYS A 51 20.02 -0.83 -2.76
C LYS A 51 19.00 -0.47 -1.65
N TYR A 52 19.46 0.13 -0.56
CA TYR A 52 18.60 0.53 0.56
C TYR A 52 18.19 2.01 0.51
N ALA A 53 18.96 2.85 -0.21
CA ALA A 53 18.60 4.24 -0.37
C ALA A 53 17.28 4.39 -1.16
N ARG A 54 16.39 5.24 -0.66
CA ARG A 54 15.11 5.58 -1.29
C ARG A 54 14.88 7.08 -1.21
N TYR A 55 14.34 7.62 -2.28
CA TYR A 55 13.81 8.97 -2.31
C TYR A 55 12.28 8.89 -2.27
N TYR A 56 11.69 9.68 -1.43
CA TYR A 56 10.25 9.86 -1.34
C TYR A 56 9.91 11.33 -1.60
N THR A 57 8.94 11.59 -2.46
CA THR A 57 8.31 12.90 -2.53
C THR A 57 7.61 13.20 -1.20
N ALA A 58 7.25 14.46 -0.93
CA ALA A 58 6.56 14.82 0.30
C ALA A 58 5.25 14.03 0.48
N SER A 59 4.50 13.83 -0.60
CA SER A 59 3.29 13.03 -0.61
C SER A 59 3.59 11.56 -0.30
N ALA A 60 4.52 10.93 -1.03
CA ALA A 60 4.88 9.52 -0.83
C ALA A 60 5.45 9.26 0.58
N TYR A 61 6.15 10.24 1.16
CA TYR A 61 6.64 10.12 2.54
C TYR A 61 5.50 10.19 3.56
N THR A 62 4.51 11.05 3.32
CA THR A 62 3.30 11.09 4.16
C THR A 62 2.53 9.78 4.08
N ASP A 63 2.37 9.19 2.89
CA ASP A 63 1.74 7.89 2.70
C ASP A 63 2.50 6.77 3.42
N LEU A 64 3.84 6.80 3.37
CA LEU A 64 4.67 5.86 4.11
C LEU A 64 4.45 5.97 5.63
N LEU A 65 4.44 7.19 6.18
CA LEU A 65 4.19 7.41 7.61
C LEU A 65 2.77 6.95 8.01
N ASN A 66 1.78 7.22 7.18
CA ASN A 66 0.41 6.76 7.40
C ASN A 66 0.34 5.23 7.40
N ALA A 67 0.97 4.58 6.42
CA ALA A 67 1.03 3.12 6.36
C ALA A 67 1.73 2.52 7.59
N GLN A 68 2.83 3.12 8.06
CA GLN A 68 3.53 2.69 9.28
C GLN A 68 2.70 2.88 10.57
N SER A 69 1.74 3.80 10.55
CA SER A 69 0.80 4.00 11.68
C SER A 69 -0.50 3.20 11.53
N GLY A 70 -0.58 2.27 10.58
CA GLY A 70 -1.80 1.51 10.28
C GLY A 70 -2.92 2.33 9.64
N LYS A 71 -2.67 3.62 9.32
CA LYS A 71 -3.65 4.49 8.66
C LYS A 71 -3.47 4.41 7.16
N LEU A 72 -4.45 3.88 6.48
CA LEU A 72 -4.50 3.82 5.03
C LEU A 72 -5.55 4.79 4.48
N MET A 73 -5.35 5.21 3.24
CA MET A 73 -6.29 6.06 2.51
C MET A 73 -6.79 5.32 1.28
N GLY A 74 -8.09 5.32 1.05
CA GLY A 74 -8.68 4.71 -0.13
C GLY A 74 -10.06 4.13 0.12
N ILE A 75 -10.41 3.06 -0.60
CA ILE A 75 -11.67 2.34 -0.44
C ILE A 75 -11.59 1.12 0.49
N GLY A 76 -10.37 0.69 0.87
CA GLY A 76 -10.15 -0.35 1.88
C GLY A 76 -10.29 -1.78 1.42
N VAL A 77 -9.64 -2.14 0.29
CA VAL A 77 -9.58 -3.52 -0.21
C VAL A 77 -8.16 -3.93 -0.60
N GLU A 78 -7.83 -5.20 -0.40
CA GLU A 78 -6.71 -5.87 -1.04
C GLU A 78 -7.21 -6.76 -2.17
N LEU A 79 -6.47 -6.76 -3.28
CA LEU A 79 -6.90 -7.38 -4.52
C LEU A 79 -5.83 -8.33 -5.08
N ALA A 80 -6.28 -9.39 -5.76
CA ALA A 80 -5.47 -10.20 -6.67
C ALA A 80 -6.20 -10.36 -8.01
N ILE A 81 -5.46 -10.38 -9.11
CA ILE A 81 -6.03 -10.76 -10.41
C ILE A 81 -6.02 -12.29 -10.51
N ASP A 82 -7.14 -12.86 -10.89
CA ASP A 82 -7.25 -14.28 -11.17
C ASP A 82 -7.30 -14.57 -12.68
N GLN A 83 -7.51 -15.85 -13.03
CA GLN A 83 -7.57 -16.29 -14.43
C GLN A 83 -8.76 -15.73 -15.20
N SER A 84 -9.80 -15.20 -14.52
CA SER A 84 -10.95 -14.55 -15.17
C SER A 84 -10.61 -13.16 -15.72
N GLY A 85 -9.49 -12.59 -15.25
CA GLY A 85 -9.07 -11.22 -15.55
C GLY A 85 -9.76 -10.17 -14.66
N TYR A 86 -10.61 -10.58 -13.74
CA TYR A 86 -11.22 -9.71 -12.74
C TYR A 86 -10.39 -9.65 -11.45
N ALA A 87 -10.57 -8.60 -10.68
CA ALA A 87 -9.86 -8.41 -9.43
C ALA A 87 -10.65 -9.04 -8.27
N LYS A 88 -10.13 -10.17 -7.77
CA LYS A 88 -10.67 -10.83 -6.60
C LYS A 88 -10.31 -10.08 -5.33
N VAL A 89 -11.30 -9.80 -4.49
CA VAL A 89 -11.12 -9.22 -3.16
C VAL A 89 -10.52 -10.26 -2.21
N ILE A 90 -9.30 -10.02 -1.76
CA ILE A 90 -8.58 -10.90 -0.81
C ILE A 90 -8.89 -10.50 0.63
N LYS A 91 -8.97 -9.17 0.88
CA LYS A 91 -9.27 -8.60 2.18
C LYS A 91 -10.13 -7.34 2.00
N VAL A 92 -11.07 -7.13 2.90
CA VAL A 92 -11.77 -5.87 3.09
C VAL A 92 -11.45 -5.40 4.50
N TYR A 93 -10.96 -4.17 4.61
CA TYR A 93 -10.62 -3.59 5.91
C TYR A 93 -11.87 -3.13 6.65
N ASP A 94 -11.88 -3.32 7.95
CA ASP A 94 -12.93 -2.79 8.82
C ASP A 94 -12.92 -1.25 8.78
N GLU A 95 -14.09 -0.65 9.03
CA GLU A 95 -14.29 0.81 8.98
C GLU A 95 -13.91 1.46 7.62
N SER A 96 -13.88 0.68 6.54
CA SER A 96 -13.54 1.17 5.21
C SER A 96 -14.78 1.39 4.36
N PRO A 97 -14.72 2.29 3.34
CA PRO A 97 -15.83 2.52 2.41
C PRO A 97 -16.31 1.24 1.70
N ALA A 98 -15.41 0.34 1.36
CA ALA A 98 -15.76 -0.96 0.75
C ALA A 98 -16.57 -1.83 1.71
N LYS A 99 -16.22 -1.84 3.00
CA LYS A 99 -16.95 -2.59 4.03
C LYS A 99 -18.36 -2.04 4.22
N GLU A 100 -18.50 -0.72 4.27
CA GLU A 100 -19.79 -0.04 4.41
C GLU A 100 -20.70 -0.30 3.20
N ALA A 101 -20.12 -0.40 2.00
CA ALA A 101 -20.85 -0.74 0.78
C ALA A 101 -21.22 -2.23 0.66
N GLY A 102 -20.73 -3.08 1.56
CA GLY A 102 -21.05 -4.49 1.61
C GLY A 102 -20.11 -5.40 0.80
N LEU A 103 -18.96 -4.88 0.29
CA LEU A 103 -17.94 -5.75 -0.31
C LEU A 103 -17.42 -6.75 0.73
N GLN A 104 -17.15 -7.96 0.27
CA GLN A 104 -16.67 -9.05 1.10
C GLN A 104 -15.46 -9.73 0.45
N ARG A 105 -14.68 -10.42 1.29
CA ARG A 105 -13.62 -11.30 0.80
C ARG A 105 -14.20 -12.38 -0.10
N GLY A 106 -13.63 -12.51 -1.28
CA GLY A 106 -14.06 -13.49 -2.29
C GLY A 106 -14.87 -12.87 -3.43
N ASP A 107 -15.37 -11.64 -3.26
CA ASP A 107 -16.04 -10.90 -4.32
C ASP A 107 -15.07 -10.55 -5.47
N TYR A 108 -15.62 -10.26 -6.64
CA TYR A 108 -14.86 -9.90 -7.84
C TYR A 108 -15.22 -8.51 -8.31
N ILE A 109 -14.30 -7.56 -8.21
CA ILE A 109 -14.46 -6.25 -8.85
C ILE A 109 -14.42 -6.45 -10.35
N THR A 110 -15.41 -5.93 -11.05
CA THR A 110 -15.61 -6.11 -12.50
C THR A 110 -15.54 -4.81 -13.27
N THR A 111 -15.99 -3.69 -12.66
CA THR A 111 -15.96 -2.37 -13.30
C THR A 111 -15.46 -1.31 -12.33
N ILE A 112 -14.81 -0.28 -12.89
CA ILE A 112 -14.43 0.95 -12.20
C ILE A 112 -14.87 2.11 -13.09
N ASP A 113 -15.64 3.04 -12.52
CA ASP A 113 -16.25 4.18 -13.24
C ASP A 113 -16.97 3.73 -14.52
N GLY A 114 -17.68 2.61 -14.45
CA GLY A 114 -18.42 2.00 -15.54
C GLY A 114 -17.57 1.30 -16.61
N ALA A 115 -16.25 1.32 -16.50
CA ALA A 115 -15.34 0.63 -17.43
C ALA A 115 -14.97 -0.77 -16.91
N ASP A 116 -15.01 -1.78 -17.80
CA ASP A 116 -14.56 -3.15 -17.49
C ASP A 116 -13.06 -3.18 -17.21
N ILE A 117 -12.65 -3.78 -16.10
CA ILE A 117 -11.26 -3.79 -15.63
C ILE A 117 -10.37 -4.84 -16.30
N LYS A 118 -10.92 -5.78 -17.08
CA LYS A 118 -10.13 -6.84 -17.73
C LYS A 118 -9.01 -6.28 -18.62
N SER A 119 -9.25 -5.12 -19.23
CA SER A 119 -8.27 -4.46 -20.10
C SER A 119 -7.07 -3.89 -19.34
N LEU A 120 -7.14 -3.76 -18.00
CA LEU A 120 -6.07 -3.22 -17.19
C LEU A 120 -4.91 -4.20 -16.98
N GLY A 121 -5.18 -5.51 -16.99
CA GLY A 121 -4.18 -6.59 -17.05
C GLY A 121 -3.28 -6.78 -15.83
N SER A 122 -3.32 -5.89 -14.84
CA SER A 122 -2.51 -6.02 -13.62
C SER A 122 -3.22 -5.48 -12.37
N VAL A 123 -2.85 -6.01 -11.20
CA VAL A 123 -3.37 -5.54 -9.89
C VAL A 123 -3.00 -4.07 -9.68
N GLU A 124 -1.79 -3.68 -10.02
CA GLU A 124 -1.32 -2.30 -9.85
C GLU A 124 -2.15 -1.32 -10.67
N ALA A 125 -2.50 -1.68 -11.91
CA ALA A 125 -3.34 -0.83 -12.76
C ALA A 125 -4.76 -0.67 -12.17
N VAL A 126 -5.33 -1.75 -11.63
CA VAL A 126 -6.63 -1.71 -10.94
C VAL A 126 -6.53 -0.86 -9.68
N GLN A 127 -5.51 -1.09 -8.84
CA GLN A 127 -5.30 -0.30 -7.62
C GLN A 127 -5.10 1.19 -7.91
N ASN A 128 -4.37 1.54 -8.97
CA ASN A 128 -4.18 2.93 -9.37
C ASN A 128 -5.50 3.61 -9.79
N LYS A 129 -6.42 2.86 -10.40
CA LYS A 129 -7.77 3.36 -10.72
C LYS A 129 -8.67 3.52 -9.50
N LEU A 130 -8.47 2.69 -8.48
CA LEU A 130 -9.22 2.74 -7.23
C LEU A 130 -8.65 3.75 -6.22
N ARG A 131 -7.48 4.35 -6.49
CA ARG A 131 -6.90 5.40 -5.66
C ARG A 131 -7.54 6.74 -5.94
N GLY A 132 -7.65 7.55 -4.89
CA GLY A 132 -8.15 8.92 -4.99
C GLY A 132 -7.80 9.72 -3.74
N GLU A 133 -7.97 11.03 -3.84
CA GLU A 133 -7.81 11.92 -2.70
C GLU A 133 -8.99 11.78 -1.74
N SER A 134 -8.76 12.06 -0.45
CA SER A 134 -9.81 12.03 0.57
C SER A 134 -11.02 12.87 0.15
N GLY A 135 -12.21 12.28 0.26
CA GLY A 135 -13.47 12.93 -0.11
C GLY A 135 -13.84 12.82 -1.59
N THR A 136 -12.94 12.33 -2.46
CA THR A 136 -13.33 11.97 -3.85
C THR A 136 -14.01 10.61 -3.88
N SER A 137 -14.80 10.34 -4.92
CA SER A 137 -15.52 9.07 -5.05
C SER A 137 -15.12 8.33 -6.32
N VAL A 138 -15.18 7.01 -6.27
CA VAL A 138 -15.02 6.10 -7.40
C VAL A 138 -16.23 5.15 -7.46
N ASN A 139 -16.80 4.97 -8.65
CA ASN A 139 -17.87 4.00 -8.85
C ASN A 139 -17.26 2.61 -9.04
N VAL A 140 -17.68 1.64 -8.21
CA VAL A 140 -17.18 0.27 -8.26
C VAL A 140 -18.33 -0.70 -8.47
N GLY A 141 -18.21 -1.54 -9.51
CA GLY A 141 -19.10 -2.67 -9.73
C GLY A 141 -18.41 -3.99 -9.40
N TRP A 142 -19.14 -4.90 -8.75
CA TRP A 142 -18.59 -6.21 -8.37
C TRP A 142 -19.64 -7.32 -8.44
N LEU A 143 -19.14 -8.56 -8.48
CA LEU A 143 -19.93 -9.79 -8.32
C LEU A 143 -19.65 -10.36 -6.93
N ASP A 144 -20.69 -10.75 -6.21
CA ASP A 144 -20.56 -11.46 -4.95
C ASP A 144 -20.35 -12.98 -5.16
N SER A 145 -20.30 -13.74 -4.06
CA SER A 145 -20.11 -15.19 -4.09
C SER A 145 -21.25 -15.96 -4.78
N GLU A 146 -22.43 -15.36 -4.93
CA GLU A 146 -23.59 -15.92 -5.63
C GLU A 146 -23.69 -15.44 -7.09
N ASN A 147 -22.69 -14.68 -7.57
CA ASN A 147 -22.64 -13.99 -8.85
C ASN A 147 -23.74 -12.91 -9.02
N ALA A 148 -24.30 -12.40 -7.94
CA ALA A 148 -25.16 -11.24 -8.01
C ALA A 148 -24.31 -9.99 -8.27
N GLN A 149 -24.82 -9.11 -9.14
CA GLN A 149 -24.13 -7.89 -9.54
C GLN A 149 -24.51 -6.75 -8.61
N HIS A 150 -23.49 -6.07 -8.11
CA HIS A 150 -23.61 -4.90 -7.25
C HIS A 150 -22.84 -3.72 -7.84
N THR A 151 -23.24 -2.51 -7.47
CA THR A 151 -22.50 -1.29 -7.78
C THR A 151 -22.71 -0.25 -6.69
N ALA A 152 -21.67 0.50 -6.36
CA ALA A 152 -21.74 1.61 -5.41
C ALA A 152 -20.69 2.67 -5.70
N ASP A 153 -20.99 3.91 -5.30
CA ASP A 153 -20.02 5.00 -5.26
C ASP A 153 -19.32 4.96 -3.91
N LEU A 154 -18.02 4.68 -3.93
CA LEU A 154 -17.18 4.58 -2.74
C LEU A 154 -16.40 5.87 -2.56
N THR A 155 -16.61 6.57 -1.44
CA THR A 155 -15.87 7.79 -1.13
C THR A 155 -14.55 7.43 -0.46
N HIS A 156 -13.43 7.89 -1.02
CA HIS A 156 -12.12 7.68 -0.43
C HIS A 156 -12.03 8.32 0.94
N SER A 157 -11.71 7.52 1.94
CA SER A 157 -11.52 7.97 3.33
C SER A 157 -10.33 7.28 3.98
N GLY A 158 -9.91 7.83 5.14
CA GLY A 158 -8.94 7.14 6.00
C GLY A 158 -9.62 5.98 6.72
N PHE A 159 -8.96 4.83 6.77
CA PHE A 159 -9.36 3.68 7.56
C PHE A 159 -8.13 3.08 8.26
N THR A 160 -8.37 2.31 9.32
CA THR A 160 -7.28 1.63 10.04
C THR A 160 -7.10 0.23 9.46
N ALA A 161 -5.89 -0.08 9.06
CA ALA A 161 -5.51 -1.43 8.69
C ALA A 161 -5.04 -2.15 9.95
N ASN A 162 -5.86 -3.03 10.51
CA ASN A 162 -5.41 -3.89 11.58
C ASN A 162 -4.26 -4.77 11.08
N SER A 163 -3.16 -4.72 11.80
CA SER A 163 -1.98 -5.56 11.54
C SER A 163 -2.13 -6.97 12.09
N VAL A 164 -3.10 -7.18 13.00
CA VAL A 164 -3.37 -8.46 13.67
C VAL A 164 -4.84 -8.85 13.49
N ASP A 165 -5.07 -10.03 12.91
CA ASP A 165 -6.38 -10.70 12.94
C ASP A 165 -6.34 -11.86 13.95
N SER A 166 -7.43 -12.11 14.67
CA SER A 166 -7.49 -13.19 15.64
C SER A 166 -8.83 -13.89 15.67
N ALA A 167 -8.82 -15.20 15.93
CA ALA A 167 -10.02 -16.01 16.08
C ALA A 167 -9.79 -17.17 17.04
N LEU A 168 -10.83 -17.55 17.81
CA LEU A 168 -10.84 -18.81 18.54
C LEU A 168 -11.26 -19.92 17.57
N VAL A 169 -10.42 -20.91 17.35
CA VAL A 169 -10.70 -22.07 16.49
C VAL A 169 -10.98 -23.33 17.31
N GLN A 170 -11.37 -24.42 16.64
CA GLN A 170 -11.70 -25.69 17.31
C GLN A 170 -10.59 -26.15 18.26
N GLY A 171 -10.98 -26.74 19.41
CA GLY A 171 -10.02 -27.24 20.40
C GLY A 171 -9.46 -26.18 21.33
N ASN A 172 -10.13 -25.06 21.48
CA ASN A 172 -9.70 -23.94 22.33
C ASN A 172 -8.31 -23.41 21.92
N VAL A 173 -8.05 -23.33 20.62
CA VAL A 173 -6.83 -22.79 20.06
C VAL A 173 -7.08 -21.36 19.63
N GLY A 174 -6.30 -20.42 20.13
CA GLY A 174 -6.26 -19.05 19.65
C GLY A 174 -5.43 -18.98 18.36
N TYR A 175 -6.06 -18.62 17.24
CA TYR A 175 -5.37 -18.32 16.00
C TYR A 175 -5.13 -16.82 15.89
N ILE A 176 -3.90 -16.44 15.61
CA ILE A 176 -3.46 -15.05 15.48
C ILE A 176 -2.66 -14.93 14.20
N LYS A 177 -3.13 -14.11 13.25
CA LYS A 177 -2.40 -13.76 12.04
C LYS A 177 -1.84 -12.37 12.16
N ILE A 178 -0.53 -12.21 11.96
CA ILE A 178 0.16 -10.91 11.90
C ILE A 178 0.51 -10.64 10.44
N TRP A 179 -0.13 -9.63 9.85
CA TRP A 179 0.05 -9.28 8.44
C TRP A 179 1.34 -8.48 8.18
N GLN A 180 1.68 -7.60 9.11
CA GLN A 180 2.89 -6.78 9.09
C GLN A 180 3.21 -6.31 10.50
N PHE A 181 4.40 -5.75 10.71
CA PHE A 181 4.79 -5.12 11.96
C PHE A 181 4.76 -3.60 11.80
N ASP A 182 3.77 -2.95 12.37
CA ASP A 182 3.60 -1.50 12.43
C ASP A 182 3.42 -1.03 13.88
N ASN A 183 3.27 0.27 14.07
CA ASN A 183 3.19 0.87 15.42
C ASN A 183 2.00 0.36 16.25
N SER A 184 0.96 -0.18 15.61
CA SER A 184 -0.22 -0.74 16.30
C SER A 184 -0.06 -2.22 16.67
N THR A 185 0.81 -2.95 15.97
CA THR A 185 0.94 -4.41 16.11
C THR A 185 1.16 -4.89 17.55
N PRO A 186 2.05 -4.28 18.37
CA PRO A 186 2.25 -4.76 19.74
C PRO A 186 0.97 -4.64 20.57
N SER A 187 0.23 -3.56 20.44
CA SER A 187 -1.02 -3.34 21.20
C SER A 187 -2.16 -4.22 20.70
N GLU A 188 -2.28 -4.41 19.39
CA GLU A 188 -3.27 -5.31 18.79
C GLU A 188 -3.02 -6.77 19.17
N LEU A 189 -1.75 -7.19 19.19
CA LEU A 189 -1.36 -8.53 19.61
C LEU A 189 -1.67 -8.78 21.10
N ASP A 190 -1.33 -7.85 21.98
CA ASP A 190 -1.66 -7.95 23.41
C ASP A 190 -3.18 -8.05 23.63
N PHE A 191 -3.95 -7.22 22.92
CA PHE A 191 -5.41 -7.27 22.95
C PHE A 191 -5.95 -8.63 22.45
N ALA A 192 -5.45 -9.13 21.33
CA ALA A 192 -5.83 -10.42 20.76
C ALA A 192 -5.56 -11.58 21.73
N LEU A 193 -4.37 -11.62 22.33
CA LEU A 193 -3.98 -12.63 23.30
C LEU A 193 -4.88 -12.63 24.53
N ARG A 194 -5.16 -11.45 25.11
CA ARG A 194 -6.05 -11.30 26.26
C ARG A 194 -7.49 -11.71 25.93
N SER A 195 -8.00 -11.27 24.80
CA SER A 195 -9.36 -11.58 24.34
C SER A 195 -9.55 -13.08 24.09
N LEU A 196 -8.61 -13.72 23.39
CA LEU A 196 -8.65 -15.16 23.15
C LEU A 196 -8.50 -15.98 24.42
N THR A 197 -7.63 -15.56 25.35
CA THR A 197 -7.47 -16.22 26.65
C THR A 197 -8.76 -16.12 27.47
N ALA A 198 -9.40 -14.95 27.49
CA ALA A 198 -10.69 -14.75 28.15
C ALA A 198 -11.81 -15.60 27.50
N SER A 199 -11.70 -15.86 26.20
CA SER A 199 -12.61 -16.73 25.43
C SER A 199 -12.29 -18.22 25.59
N GLY A 200 -11.30 -18.60 26.39
CA GLY A 200 -10.97 -19.99 26.74
C GLY A 200 -9.87 -20.61 25.87
N ALA A 201 -9.07 -19.84 25.13
CA ALA A 201 -7.90 -20.35 24.43
C ALA A 201 -6.87 -20.91 25.42
N GLN A 202 -6.38 -22.12 25.16
CA GLN A 202 -5.40 -22.85 25.95
C GLN A 202 -4.04 -22.98 25.25
N SER A 203 -4.02 -22.71 23.93
CA SER A 203 -2.82 -22.71 23.10
C SER A 203 -3.02 -21.71 21.97
N PHE A 204 -1.91 -21.31 21.33
CA PHE A 204 -1.94 -20.29 20.28
C PHE A 204 -1.19 -20.74 19.04
N ILE A 205 -1.69 -20.35 17.88
CA ILE A 205 -1.02 -20.44 16.57
C ILE A 205 -0.78 -19.03 16.09
N PHE A 206 0.49 -18.71 15.84
CA PHE A 206 0.90 -17.47 15.19
C PHE A 206 1.15 -17.72 13.71
N ASP A 207 0.39 -17.06 12.85
CA ASP A 207 0.53 -17.15 11.40
C ASP A 207 1.22 -15.90 10.85
N LEU A 208 2.45 -16.10 10.38
CA LEU A 208 3.26 -15.07 9.72
C LEU A 208 3.38 -15.27 8.21
N ARG A 209 2.59 -16.16 7.63
CA ARG A 209 2.58 -16.37 6.18
C ARG A 209 2.14 -15.10 5.49
N ASP A 210 2.86 -14.72 4.43
CA ASP A 210 2.68 -13.48 3.66
C ASP A 210 2.99 -12.20 4.45
N ASN A 211 3.60 -12.30 5.65
CA ASN A 211 4.10 -11.14 6.38
C ASN A 211 5.40 -10.64 5.72
N GLY A 212 5.35 -9.44 5.16
CA GLY A 212 6.49 -8.80 4.50
C GLY A 212 7.51 -8.16 5.44
N GLY A 213 7.32 -8.25 6.77
CA GLY A 213 8.12 -7.55 7.77
C GLY A 213 7.48 -6.26 8.26
N GLY A 214 8.26 -5.19 8.40
CA GLY A 214 7.82 -3.89 8.88
C GLY A 214 8.82 -3.24 9.81
N ILE A 215 8.35 -2.61 10.90
CA ILE A 215 9.19 -1.91 11.87
C ILE A 215 9.83 -2.93 12.83
N LEU A 216 11.17 -2.97 12.84
CA LEU A 216 11.92 -3.95 13.63
C LEU A 216 11.66 -3.81 15.14
N ASP A 217 11.62 -2.57 15.64
CA ASP A 217 11.41 -2.32 17.08
C ASP A 217 10.01 -2.79 17.53
N ASP A 218 9.00 -2.66 16.67
CA ASP A 218 7.64 -3.14 16.95
C ASP A 218 7.56 -4.67 16.88
N ALA A 219 8.30 -5.30 15.96
CA ALA A 219 8.42 -6.76 15.93
C ALA A 219 9.11 -7.31 17.19
N ILE A 220 10.14 -6.64 17.69
CA ILE A 220 10.80 -6.98 18.96
C ILE A 220 9.85 -6.81 20.14
N SER A 221 9.01 -5.79 20.12
CA SER A 221 8.02 -5.52 21.18
C SER A 221 6.88 -6.55 21.25
N CYS A 222 6.73 -7.37 20.20
CA CYS A 222 5.75 -8.48 20.16
C CYS A 222 6.25 -9.78 20.81
N ILE A 223 7.51 -9.83 21.26
CA ILE A 223 8.14 -11.03 21.85
C ILE A 223 8.14 -10.95 23.37
#